data_c10461ae292648472d4f359c5be92cdb
#
_entry.id   c10461ae292648472d4f359c5be92cdb
#
_cell.length_a   1.000
_cell.length_b   1.000
_cell.length_c   1.000
_cell.angle_alpha   90.00
_cell.angle_beta   90.00
_cell.angle_gamma   90.00
#
_symmetry.space_group_name_H-M   'P 1'
#
loop_
_entity.id
_entity.type
_entity.pdbx_description
1 polymer ?
#
loop_
_entity_poly.entity_id
_entity_poly.type
_entity_poly.pdbx_seq_one_letter_code
_entity_poly.pdbx_strand_id
1 'polypeptide(L)'
;RLLASTDFVLEIAQASRRGNAYMNSLTAAQNLMLQHGRARRQQGIARPFKMWVIDSTTALNGQGVLVCECARLLDDGISVPRVVQQIDGLRQQVRTLVVPADVSFFQRRSRLDGEAPLAWLSYGVGKVLDRTPLVRAQGAELSVVTQLRGFDAAVARAFESVTQQVRTGLAAPFVCVSFAGDETSVRQLPAFIALEDACLRHQVTLHLASMSMGNALLVGRGALRVDPFALHVGH
;
A
#
# COMPACT_ATOMS: atom_id res chain seq x y z
N ARG A 1 -5.05 -12.22 -24.05
CA ARG A 1 -3.70 -12.26 -24.69
C ARG A 1 -2.63 -12.80 -23.72
N LEU A 2 -2.54 -12.32 -22.50
CA LEU A 2 -1.51 -12.79 -21.51
C LEU A 2 -1.57 -14.29 -21.22
N LEU A 3 -2.77 -14.89 -21.23
CA LEU A 3 -2.99 -16.28 -20.81
C LEU A 3 -2.36 -17.32 -21.77
N ALA A 4 -2.10 -16.98 -23.02
CA ALA A 4 -1.44 -17.88 -23.99
C ALA A 4 0.09 -17.87 -23.83
N SER A 5 0.68 -16.75 -23.38
CA SER A 5 2.12 -16.52 -23.30
C SER A 5 2.68 -16.59 -21.87
N THR A 6 1.82 -16.71 -20.86
CA THR A 6 2.21 -16.63 -19.45
C THR A 6 1.85 -17.92 -18.72
N ASP A 7 2.77 -18.50 -17.99
CA ASP A 7 2.53 -19.75 -17.23
C ASP A 7 1.89 -19.49 -15.87
N PHE A 8 2.11 -18.30 -15.29
CA PHE A 8 1.51 -17.93 -14.01
C PHE A 8 1.23 -16.44 -13.90
N VAL A 9 0.29 -16.08 -13.04
CA VAL A 9 -0.03 -14.72 -12.65
C VAL A 9 -0.11 -14.66 -11.13
N LEU A 10 0.51 -13.66 -10.53
CA LEU A 10 0.30 -13.27 -9.13
C LEU A 10 -0.48 -11.98 -9.12
N GLU A 11 -1.62 -11.99 -8.47
CA GLU A 11 -2.44 -10.81 -8.24
C GLU A 11 -2.40 -10.44 -6.76
N ILE A 12 -2.06 -9.20 -6.46
CA ILE A 12 -2.17 -8.61 -5.13
C ILE A 12 -3.47 -7.83 -5.08
N ALA A 13 -4.51 -8.43 -4.55
CA ALA A 13 -5.84 -7.85 -4.49
C ALA A 13 -5.98 -6.89 -3.29
N GLN A 14 -6.93 -5.97 -3.40
CA GLN A 14 -7.32 -5.12 -2.27
C GLN A 14 -7.78 -5.98 -1.08
N ALA A 15 -7.55 -5.47 0.15
CA ALA A 15 -7.96 -6.16 1.37
C ALA A 15 -9.40 -6.67 1.33
N SER A 16 -9.59 -7.95 1.64
CA SER A 16 -10.90 -8.63 1.60
C SER A 16 -11.97 -7.97 2.48
N ARG A 17 -11.55 -7.29 3.56
CA ARG A 17 -12.44 -6.55 4.46
C ARG A 17 -12.92 -5.20 3.89
N ARG A 18 -12.40 -4.77 2.72
CA ARG A 18 -12.72 -3.47 2.11
C ARG A 18 -13.54 -3.58 0.82
N GLY A 19 -14.26 -4.65 0.66
CA GLY A 19 -15.14 -4.88 -0.48
C GLY A 19 -14.92 -6.24 -1.14
N ASN A 20 -15.55 -6.43 -2.28
CA ASN A 20 -15.60 -7.73 -2.95
C ASN A 20 -14.48 -7.98 -3.95
N ALA A 21 -13.52 -7.05 -4.10
CA ALA A 21 -12.46 -7.15 -5.11
C ALA A 21 -11.66 -8.46 -4.97
N TYR A 22 -11.19 -8.79 -3.77
CA TYR A 22 -10.48 -10.05 -3.52
C TYR A 22 -11.30 -11.28 -3.88
N MET A 23 -12.55 -11.36 -3.42
CA MET A 23 -13.42 -12.51 -3.69
C MET A 23 -13.78 -12.64 -5.18
N ASN A 24 -14.01 -11.51 -5.86
CA ASN A 24 -14.24 -11.48 -7.29
C ASN A 24 -13.02 -11.97 -8.07
N SER A 25 -11.83 -11.50 -7.70
CA SER A 25 -10.56 -11.95 -8.30
C SER A 25 -10.31 -13.44 -8.06
N LEU A 26 -10.58 -13.93 -6.86
CA LEU A 26 -10.43 -15.35 -6.53
C LEU A 26 -11.36 -16.23 -7.38
N THR A 27 -12.64 -15.84 -7.51
CA THR A 27 -13.62 -16.52 -8.36
C THR A 27 -13.22 -16.49 -9.83
N ALA A 28 -12.77 -15.33 -10.31
CA ALA A 28 -12.28 -15.17 -11.68
C ALA A 28 -11.04 -16.04 -11.94
N ALA A 29 -10.09 -16.09 -11.01
CA ALA A 29 -8.89 -16.92 -11.11
C ALA A 29 -9.24 -18.41 -11.23
N GLN A 30 -10.16 -18.92 -10.41
CA GLN A 30 -10.62 -20.30 -10.47
C GLN A 30 -11.24 -20.64 -11.85
N ASN A 31 -12.13 -19.79 -12.34
CA ASN A 31 -12.76 -19.95 -13.65
C ASN A 31 -11.74 -19.90 -14.79
N LEU A 32 -10.81 -18.94 -14.76
CA LEU A 32 -9.76 -18.82 -15.75
C LEU A 32 -8.83 -20.03 -15.78
N MET A 33 -8.40 -20.56 -14.63
CA MET A 33 -7.56 -21.76 -14.56
C MET A 33 -8.26 -22.98 -15.18
N LEU A 34 -9.57 -23.14 -14.94
CA LEU A 34 -10.35 -24.24 -15.50
C LEU A 34 -10.47 -24.13 -17.04
N GLN A 35 -10.84 -22.94 -17.54
CA GLN A 35 -11.04 -22.70 -18.97
C GLN A 35 -9.72 -22.78 -19.75
N HIS A 36 -8.68 -22.13 -19.27
CA HIS A 36 -7.39 -22.09 -19.94
C HIS A 36 -6.60 -23.39 -19.82
N GLY A 37 -6.78 -24.12 -18.74
CA GLY A 37 -6.19 -25.45 -18.61
C GLY A 37 -6.65 -26.41 -19.70
N ARG A 38 -7.90 -26.31 -20.14
CA ARG A 38 -8.43 -27.09 -21.29
C ARG A 38 -7.85 -26.60 -22.60
N ALA A 39 -7.89 -25.28 -22.86
CA ALA A 39 -7.39 -24.69 -24.08
C ALA A 39 -5.88 -24.94 -24.29
N ARG A 40 -5.06 -24.82 -23.24
CA ARG A 40 -3.62 -25.07 -23.30
C ARG A 40 -3.30 -26.54 -23.65
N ARG A 41 -4.01 -27.50 -23.05
CA ARG A 41 -3.87 -28.91 -23.41
C ARG A 41 -4.21 -29.20 -24.86
N GLN A 42 -5.26 -28.57 -25.41
CA GLN A 42 -5.63 -28.68 -26.82
C GLN A 42 -4.56 -28.11 -27.75
N GLN A 43 -3.83 -27.10 -27.30
CA GLN A 43 -2.71 -26.49 -28.03
C GLN A 43 -1.37 -27.18 -27.82
N GLY A 44 -1.34 -28.33 -27.10
CA GLY A 44 -0.10 -29.06 -26.83
C GLY A 44 0.82 -28.39 -25.80
N ILE A 45 0.35 -27.39 -25.04
CA ILE A 45 1.12 -26.70 -24.03
C ILE A 45 1.10 -27.54 -22.75
N ALA A 46 2.23 -28.16 -22.41
CA ALA A 46 2.34 -29.08 -21.27
C ALA A 46 2.23 -28.38 -19.90
N ARG A 47 2.71 -27.12 -19.79
CA ARG A 47 2.68 -26.38 -18.53
C ARG A 47 1.28 -25.83 -18.26
N PRO A 48 0.67 -26.12 -17.08
CA PRO A 48 -0.61 -25.56 -16.72
C PRO A 48 -0.47 -24.05 -16.42
N PHE A 49 -1.49 -23.28 -16.79
CA PHE A 49 -1.63 -21.91 -16.31
C PHE A 49 -2.03 -21.94 -14.84
N LYS A 50 -1.36 -21.12 -14.02
CA LYS A 50 -1.68 -20.94 -12.60
C LYS A 50 -1.88 -19.47 -12.29
N MET A 51 -2.86 -19.20 -11.43
CA MET A 51 -3.11 -17.85 -10.91
C MET A 51 -3.26 -17.91 -9.40
N TRP A 52 -2.51 -17.05 -8.71
CA TRP A 52 -2.63 -16.85 -7.27
C TRP A 52 -3.17 -15.45 -7.02
N VAL A 53 -4.17 -15.39 -6.16
CA VAL A 53 -4.73 -14.14 -5.69
C VAL A 53 -4.37 -14.01 -4.22
N ILE A 54 -3.60 -12.98 -3.89
CA ILE A 54 -3.14 -12.69 -2.54
C ILE A 54 -3.98 -11.55 -1.98
N ASP A 55 -4.65 -11.77 -0.85
CA ASP A 55 -5.27 -10.69 -0.09
C ASP A 55 -4.17 -9.82 0.51
N SER A 56 -4.04 -8.59 0.05
CA SER A 56 -3.01 -7.69 0.57
C SER A 56 -3.19 -7.37 2.05
N THR A 57 -4.38 -7.57 2.59
CA THR A 57 -4.78 -7.12 3.95
C THR A 57 -4.53 -5.64 4.21
N THR A 58 -4.02 -4.90 3.22
CA THR A 58 -3.69 -3.49 3.37
C THR A 58 -4.82 -2.61 2.89
N ALA A 59 -4.99 -1.52 3.60
CA ALA A 59 -5.75 -0.39 3.09
C ALA A 59 -4.86 0.42 2.17
N LEU A 60 -5.42 0.84 1.04
CA LEU A 60 -4.82 1.90 0.24
C LEU A 60 -3.60 1.41 -0.60
N ASN A 61 -2.43 2.06 -0.50
CA ASN A 61 -1.29 1.81 -1.38
C ASN A 61 -0.31 0.73 -0.90
N GLY A 62 -0.52 0.12 0.25
CA GLY A 62 0.35 -0.94 0.75
C GLY A 62 0.49 -2.14 -0.21
N GLN A 63 -0.42 -2.25 -1.20
CA GLN A 63 -0.28 -3.19 -2.31
C GLN A 63 0.99 -2.95 -3.13
N GLY A 64 1.40 -1.67 -3.32
CA GLY A 64 2.57 -1.31 -4.13
C GLY A 64 3.86 -1.93 -3.61
N VAL A 65 4.11 -1.83 -2.29
CA VAL A 65 5.31 -2.43 -1.68
C VAL A 65 5.30 -3.95 -1.77
N LEU A 66 4.13 -4.60 -1.65
CA LEU A 66 4.00 -6.05 -1.84
C LEU A 66 4.28 -6.46 -3.29
N VAL A 67 3.82 -5.69 -4.27
CA VAL A 67 4.11 -5.93 -5.70
C VAL A 67 5.59 -5.77 -5.98
N CYS A 68 6.25 -4.72 -5.47
CA CYS A 68 7.68 -4.52 -5.64
C CYS A 68 8.49 -5.69 -5.05
N GLU A 69 8.11 -6.16 -3.86
CA GLU A 69 8.79 -7.29 -3.23
C GLU A 69 8.53 -8.60 -3.99
N CYS A 70 7.32 -8.84 -4.49
CA CYS A 70 7.05 -9.98 -5.38
C CYS A 70 7.96 -9.96 -6.61
N ALA A 71 8.08 -8.81 -7.28
CA ALA A 71 8.93 -8.66 -8.45
C ALA A 71 10.39 -8.95 -8.13
N ARG A 72 10.91 -8.34 -7.06
CA ARG A 72 12.30 -8.56 -6.61
C ARG A 72 12.58 -10.04 -6.32
N LEU A 73 11.71 -10.73 -5.58
CA LEU A 73 11.89 -12.14 -5.25
C LEU A 73 11.85 -13.02 -6.50
N LEU A 74 11.00 -12.70 -7.48
CA LEU A 74 10.95 -13.42 -8.75
C LEU A 74 12.21 -13.17 -9.58
N ASP A 75 12.72 -11.95 -9.61
CA ASP A 75 13.97 -11.59 -10.31
C ASP A 75 15.18 -12.27 -9.67
N ASP A 76 15.16 -12.48 -8.34
CA ASP A 76 16.16 -13.26 -7.60
C ASP A 76 16.03 -14.79 -7.85
N GLY A 77 15.10 -15.22 -8.71
CA GLY A 77 14.90 -16.63 -9.06
C GLY A 77 14.15 -17.45 -8.01
N ILE A 78 13.53 -16.80 -7.02
CA ILE A 78 12.73 -17.50 -5.99
C ILE A 78 11.49 -18.10 -6.65
N SER A 79 11.20 -19.35 -6.34
CA SER A 79 10.05 -20.05 -6.93
C SER A 79 8.72 -19.41 -6.49
N VAL A 80 7.74 -19.40 -7.39
CA VAL A 80 6.42 -18.77 -7.16
C VAL A 80 5.76 -19.21 -5.85
N PRO A 81 5.72 -20.51 -5.47
CA PRO A 81 5.14 -20.91 -4.18
C PRO A 81 5.85 -20.30 -2.97
N ARG A 82 7.18 -20.15 -3.04
CA ARG A 82 7.96 -19.50 -1.98
C ARG A 82 7.70 -17.99 -1.92
N VAL A 83 7.58 -17.34 -3.09
CA VAL A 83 7.19 -15.91 -3.15
C VAL A 83 5.84 -15.71 -2.48
N VAL A 84 4.82 -16.52 -2.83
CA VAL A 84 3.49 -16.45 -2.20
C VAL A 84 3.58 -16.59 -0.69
N GLN A 85 4.34 -17.57 -0.19
CA GLN A 85 4.52 -17.80 1.25
C GLN A 85 5.19 -16.60 1.95
N GLN A 86 6.24 -16.03 1.34
CA GLN A 86 6.94 -14.88 1.90
C GLN A 86 6.04 -13.64 1.94
N ILE A 87 5.33 -13.38 0.86
CA ILE A 87 4.39 -12.25 0.79
C ILE A 87 3.24 -12.40 1.80
N ASP A 88 2.75 -13.62 2.03
CA ASP A 88 1.73 -13.88 3.05
C ASP A 88 2.21 -13.53 4.46
N GLY A 89 3.47 -13.78 4.78
CA GLY A 89 4.09 -13.34 6.03
C GLY A 89 4.33 -11.83 6.10
N LEU A 90 4.73 -11.22 4.98
CA LEU A 90 5.07 -9.79 4.93
C LEU A 90 3.85 -8.87 4.95
N ARG A 91 2.72 -9.28 4.35
CA ARG A 91 1.52 -8.41 4.23
C ARG A 91 0.99 -7.88 5.57
N GLN A 92 1.20 -8.61 6.65
CA GLN A 92 0.82 -8.19 8.01
C GLN A 92 1.72 -7.06 8.56
N GLN A 93 2.89 -6.87 7.96
CA GLN A 93 3.88 -5.88 8.39
C GLN A 93 3.75 -4.56 7.63
N VAL A 94 2.95 -4.53 6.57
CA VAL A 94 2.74 -3.30 5.79
C VAL A 94 2.00 -2.26 6.62
N ARG A 95 2.57 -1.07 6.70
CA ARG A 95 2.01 0.08 7.40
C ARG A 95 1.98 1.26 6.45
N THR A 96 0.82 1.87 6.31
CA THR A 96 0.63 3.09 5.52
C THR A 96 0.49 4.28 6.45
N LEU A 97 1.30 5.30 6.27
CA LEU A 97 1.10 6.60 6.88
C LEU A 97 0.29 7.49 5.91
N VAL A 98 -0.76 8.09 6.40
CA VAL A 98 -1.69 8.94 5.63
C VAL A 98 -1.74 10.31 6.27
N VAL A 99 -1.56 11.34 5.46
CA VAL A 99 -1.79 12.73 5.82
C VAL A 99 -2.92 13.26 4.95
N PRO A 100 -4.16 13.37 5.46
CA PRO A 100 -5.27 13.94 4.72
C PRO A 100 -5.13 15.46 4.65
N ALA A 101 -5.30 16.04 3.45
CA ALA A 101 -5.34 17.49 3.31
C ALA A 101 -6.71 18.06 3.77
N ASP A 102 -7.80 17.33 3.51
CA ASP A 102 -9.14 17.63 4.03
C ASP A 102 -9.56 16.55 5.05
N VAL A 103 -9.40 16.89 6.31
CA VAL A 103 -9.76 16.00 7.44
C VAL A 103 -11.26 15.70 7.45
N SER A 104 -12.10 16.67 7.09
CA SER A 104 -13.55 16.47 7.07
C SER A 104 -13.99 15.52 5.95
N PHE A 105 -13.37 15.61 4.78
CA PHE A 105 -13.59 14.65 3.69
C PHE A 105 -13.17 13.25 4.12
N PHE A 106 -11.98 13.11 4.67
CA PHE A 106 -11.42 11.82 5.12
C PHE A 106 -12.33 11.16 6.18
N GLN A 107 -12.85 11.94 7.14
CA GLN A 107 -13.81 11.45 8.13
C GLN A 107 -15.10 10.94 7.52
N ARG A 108 -15.71 11.75 6.63
CA ARG A 108 -16.97 11.34 5.98
C ARG A 108 -16.78 10.06 5.18
N ARG A 109 -15.65 9.96 4.49
CA ARG A 109 -15.36 8.79 3.65
C ARG A 109 -15.14 7.53 4.48
N SER A 110 -14.35 7.59 5.54
CA SER A 110 -14.11 6.45 6.45
C SER A 110 -15.40 5.89 7.05
N ARG A 111 -16.35 6.77 7.37
CA ARG A 111 -17.68 6.33 7.87
C ARG A 111 -18.50 5.58 6.80
N LEU A 112 -18.43 5.99 5.55
CA LEU A 112 -19.12 5.32 4.43
C LEU A 112 -18.54 3.94 4.15
N ASP A 113 -17.25 3.74 4.42
CA ASP A 113 -16.58 2.45 4.25
C ASP A 113 -16.81 1.49 5.44
N GLY A 114 -17.67 1.88 6.42
CA GLY A 114 -18.00 1.06 7.58
C GLY A 114 -16.88 0.99 8.62
N GLU A 115 -15.88 1.86 8.53
CA GLU A 115 -14.84 1.97 9.54
C GLU A 115 -15.41 2.59 10.82
N ALA A 116 -15.01 2.06 11.98
CA ALA A 116 -15.34 2.67 13.24
C ALA A 116 -14.89 4.15 13.21
N PRO A 117 -15.75 5.09 13.60
CA PRO A 117 -15.37 6.48 13.70
C PRO A 117 -14.08 6.56 14.51
N LEU A 118 -13.04 7.16 13.93
CA LEU A 118 -11.84 7.46 14.72
C LEU A 118 -12.31 8.28 15.93
N ALA A 119 -12.35 7.66 17.11
CA ALA A 119 -13.10 8.18 18.28
C ALA A 119 -12.74 9.63 18.62
N TRP A 120 -11.48 10.02 18.41
CA TRP A 120 -11.00 11.38 18.64
C TRP A 120 -11.55 12.42 17.61
N LEU A 121 -11.97 11.99 16.41
CA LEU A 121 -12.60 12.85 15.42
C LEU A 121 -14.07 13.17 15.79
N SER A 122 -14.67 12.38 16.69
CA SER A 122 -16.04 12.60 17.16
C SER A 122 -16.13 13.72 18.20
N TYR A 123 -15.03 14.06 18.86
CA TYR A 123 -14.99 15.06 19.93
C TYR A 123 -14.67 16.48 19.43
N GLY A 124 -15.34 16.95 18.39
CA GLY A 124 -15.39 18.39 18.08
C GLY A 124 -14.07 19.08 17.68
N VAL A 125 -12.98 18.34 17.55
CA VAL A 125 -11.62 18.89 17.33
C VAL A 125 -11.43 19.45 15.90
N GLY A 126 -12.31 19.10 14.96
CA GLY A 126 -12.18 19.52 13.54
C GLY A 126 -12.55 20.97 13.25
N LYS A 127 -13.06 21.74 14.22
CA LYS A 127 -13.46 23.14 13.99
C LYS A 127 -12.66 24.19 14.73
N VAL A 128 -11.82 23.82 15.69
CA VAL A 128 -11.23 24.83 16.60
C VAL A 128 -9.71 24.96 16.45
N LEU A 129 -9.02 24.00 15.89
CA LEU A 129 -7.56 24.07 15.73
C LEU A 129 -7.17 23.55 14.35
N ASP A 130 -6.37 24.31 13.63
CA ASP A 130 -5.68 23.97 12.38
C ASP A 130 -4.72 22.78 12.62
N ARG A 131 -5.32 21.60 12.90
CA ARG A 131 -4.58 20.38 13.19
C ARG A 131 -4.85 19.30 12.15
N THR A 132 -3.77 18.87 11.53
CA THR A 132 -3.76 17.78 10.56
C THR A 132 -3.29 16.50 11.26
N PRO A 133 -4.07 15.41 11.20
CA PRO A 133 -3.65 14.13 11.77
C PRO A 133 -2.64 13.43 10.86
N LEU A 134 -1.67 12.78 11.47
CA LEU A 134 -0.90 11.71 10.85
C LEU A 134 -1.58 10.38 11.23
N VAL A 135 -2.16 9.71 10.25
CA VAL A 135 -2.91 8.47 10.44
C VAL A 135 -2.07 7.28 10.01
N ARG A 136 -2.04 6.22 10.79
CA ARG A 136 -1.46 4.93 10.41
C ARG A 136 -2.59 3.97 10.06
N ALA A 137 -2.48 3.36 8.87
CA ALA A 137 -3.30 2.23 8.46
C ALA A 137 -2.45 0.95 8.53
N GLN A 138 -2.93 -0.08 9.21
CA GLN A 138 -2.31 -1.40 9.27
C GLN A 138 -3.42 -2.45 9.25
N GLY A 139 -3.40 -3.33 8.27
CA GLY A 139 -4.52 -4.23 8.04
C GLY A 139 -5.81 -3.44 7.77
N ALA A 140 -6.86 -3.75 8.52
CA ALA A 140 -8.14 -3.02 8.45
C ALA A 140 -8.22 -1.85 9.45
N GLU A 141 -7.20 -1.63 10.28
CA GLU A 141 -7.25 -0.66 11.37
C GLU A 141 -6.65 0.68 10.96
N LEU A 142 -7.32 1.75 11.37
CA LEU A 142 -6.82 3.11 11.29
C LEU A 142 -6.56 3.62 12.71
N SER A 143 -5.38 4.17 12.92
CA SER A 143 -5.01 4.79 14.20
C SER A 143 -4.32 6.12 13.97
N VAL A 144 -4.56 7.09 14.86
CA VAL A 144 -3.86 8.38 14.80
C VAL A 144 -2.55 8.25 15.55
N VAL A 145 -1.47 8.53 14.84
CA VAL A 145 -0.12 8.55 15.40
C VAL A 145 0.10 9.84 16.18
N THR A 146 -0.26 10.97 15.58
CA THR A 146 -0.13 12.30 16.18
C THR A 146 -0.98 13.33 15.41
N GLN A 147 -1.07 14.54 15.93
CA GLN A 147 -1.72 15.67 15.30
C GLN A 147 -0.78 16.88 15.31
N LEU A 148 -0.60 17.50 14.16
CA LEU A 148 0.30 18.64 13.99
C LEU A 148 -0.46 19.87 13.49
N ARG A 149 0.13 21.04 13.68
CA ARG A 149 -0.44 22.28 13.14
C ARG A 149 -0.10 22.38 11.65
N GLY A 150 -1.13 22.32 10.82
CA GLY A 150 -1.02 22.43 9.37
C GLY A 150 -0.60 21.11 8.67
N PHE A 151 -0.90 21.07 7.38
CA PHE A 151 -0.63 19.93 6.52
C PHE A 151 0.88 19.67 6.34
N ASP A 152 1.66 20.75 6.12
CA ASP A 152 3.10 20.63 5.83
C ASP A 152 3.88 20.02 7.00
N ALA A 153 3.52 20.39 8.24
CA ALA A 153 4.13 19.80 9.44
C ALA A 153 3.80 18.30 9.58
N ALA A 154 2.56 17.91 9.23
CA ALA A 154 2.17 16.51 9.25
C ALA A 154 2.88 15.69 8.16
N VAL A 155 3.07 16.27 6.98
CA VAL A 155 3.84 15.68 5.87
C VAL A 155 5.31 15.52 6.26
N ALA A 156 5.94 16.56 6.80
CA ALA A 156 7.32 16.50 7.29
C ALA A 156 7.48 15.38 8.33
N ARG A 157 6.57 15.29 9.29
CA ARG A 157 6.59 14.26 10.33
C ARG A 157 6.41 12.85 9.77
N ALA A 158 5.59 12.67 8.71
CA ALA A 158 5.46 11.39 8.04
C ALA A 158 6.79 10.95 7.42
N PHE A 159 7.46 11.83 6.67
CA PHE A 159 8.75 11.52 6.07
C PHE A 159 9.86 11.29 7.10
N GLU A 160 9.92 12.09 8.17
CA GLU A 160 10.87 11.87 9.27
C GLU A 160 10.69 10.49 9.92
N SER A 161 9.45 10.09 10.16
CA SER A 161 9.12 8.78 10.74
C SER A 161 9.61 7.65 9.84
N VAL A 162 9.40 7.76 8.52
CA VAL A 162 9.85 6.75 7.56
C VAL A 162 11.37 6.79 7.40
N THR A 163 12.00 7.96 7.37
CA THR A 163 13.45 8.10 7.36
C THR A 163 14.10 7.38 8.53
N GLN A 164 13.51 7.49 9.72
CA GLN A 164 14.00 6.76 10.89
C GLN A 164 13.84 5.24 10.73
N GLN A 165 12.73 4.77 10.17
CA GLN A 165 12.53 3.35 9.89
C GLN A 165 13.53 2.82 8.84
N VAL A 166 13.81 3.58 7.78
CA VAL A 166 14.87 3.24 6.80
C VAL A 166 16.22 3.06 7.47
N ARG A 167 16.58 3.95 8.40
CA ARG A 167 17.85 3.87 9.16
C ARG A 167 17.93 2.68 10.10
N THR A 168 16.81 2.24 10.66
CA THR A 168 16.75 1.08 11.57
C THR A 168 16.58 -0.25 10.86
N GLY A 169 16.26 -0.23 9.58
CA GLY A 169 16.01 -1.38 8.71
C GLY A 169 14.52 -1.58 8.40
N LEU A 170 14.26 -2.04 7.20
CA LEU A 170 12.91 -2.39 6.71
C LEU A 170 12.83 -3.90 6.48
N ALA A 171 11.62 -4.45 6.54
CA ALA A 171 11.35 -5.86 6.24
C ALA A 171 11.55 -6.20 4.74
N ALA A 172 11.37 -5.21 3.86
CA ALA A 172 11.74 -5.28 2.45
C ALA A 172 12.26 -3.91 1.99
N PRO A 173 13.18 -3.83 1.01
CA PRO A 173 13.94 -2.64 0.69
C PRO A 173 13.15 -1.65 -0.18
N PHE A 174 11.91 -1.36 0.17
CA PHE A 174 11.03 -0.47 -0.58
C PHE A 174 10.32 0.53 0.31
N VAL A 175 10.22 1.76 -0.20
CA VAL A 175 9.31 2.80 0.30
C VAL A 175 8.48 3.30 -0.89
N CYS A 176 7.17 3.26 -0.77
CA CYS A 176 6.27 3.80 -1.78
C CYS A 176 5.58 5.07 -1.25
N VAL A 177 5.70 6.15 -2.00
CA VAL A 177 5.04 7.43 -1.71
C VAL A 177 4.03 7.70 -2.81
N SER A 178 2.82 8.11 -2.45
CA SER A 178 1.85 8.61 -3.41
C SER A 178 1.20 9.90 -2.94
N PHE A 179 1.02 10.81 -3.88
CA PHE A 179 0.46 12.13 -3.63
C PHE A 179 -0.74 12.40 -4.54
N ALA A 180 -1.83 12.92 -3.96
CA ALA A 180 -3.03 13.28 -4.71
C ALA A 180 -2.94 14.71 -5.28
N GLY A 181 -1.82 15.04 -5.90
CA GLY A 181 -1.46 16.33 -6.47
C GLY A 181 -0.26 16.20 -7.41
N ASP A 182 0.43 17.32 -7.62
CA ASP A 182 1.65 17.35 -8.42
C ASP A 182 2.86 16.82 -7.64
N GLU A 183 3.46 15.75 -8.11
CA GLU A 183 4.62 15.09 -7.50
C GLU A 183 5.84 16.01 -7.38
N THR A 184 5.97 17.00 -8.28
CA THR A 184 7.12 17.92 -8.26
C THR A 184 7.18 18.72 -6.97
N SER A 185 6.03 19.04 -6.40
CA SER A 185 5.94 19.72 -5.10
C SER A 185 6.48 18.89 -3.95
N VAL A 186 6.27 17.57 -3.99
CA VAL A 186 6.78 16.63 -2.96
C VAL A 186 8.30 16.55 -3.03
N ARG A 187 8.86 16.49 -4.24
CA ARG A 187 10.34 16.39 -4.45
C ARG A 187 11.10 17.59 -3.90
N GLN A 188 10.45 18.74 -3.76
CA GLN A 188 11.06 19.97 -3.23
C GLN A 188 11.03 20.04 -1.70
N LEU A 189 10.31 19.15 -1.02
CA LEU A 189 10.19 19.17 0.44
C LEU A 189 11.50 18.72 1.10
N PRO A 190 12.08 19.49 2.04
CA PRO A 190 13.31 19.12 2.72
C PRO A 190 13.25 17.74 3.39
N ALA A 191 12.09 17.39 3.98
CA ALA A 191 11.89 16.09 4.61
C ALA A 191 11.84 14.94 3.60
N PHE A 192 11.35 15.16 2.37
CA PHE A 192 11.40 14.17 1.30
C PHE A 192 12.84 13.97 0.79
N ILE A 193 13.59 15.05 0.60
CA ILE A 193 15.01 14.99 0.20
C ILE A 193 15.83 14.20 1.24
N ALA A 194 15.56 14.43 2.54
CA ALA A 194 16.21 13.68 3.61
C ALA A 194 15.85 12.19 3.60
N LEU A 195 14.60 11.84 3.24
CA LEU A 195 14.18 10.46 3.04
C LEU A 195 14.87 9.83 1.84
N GLU A 196 14.94 10.52 0.70
CA GLU A 196 15.59 10.06 -0.52
C GLU A 196 17.07 9.75 -0.29
N ASP A 197 17.78 10.65 0.40
CA ASP A 197 19.17 10.46 0.80
C ASP A 197 19.35 9.26 1.77
N ALA A 198 18.46 9.10 2.74
CA ALA A 198 18.48 7.93 3.62
C ALA A 198 18.22 6.62 2.85
N CYS A 199 17.25 6.60 1.95
CA CYS A 199 16.95 5.45 1.10
C CYS A 199 18.18 5.06 0.25
N LEU A 200 18.83 6.05 -0.36
CA LEU A 200 20.05 5.81 -1.15
C LEU A 200 21.17 5.17 -0.30
N ARG A 201 21.45 5.73 0.88
CA ARG A 201 22.50 5.21 1.78
C ARG A 201 22.22 3.79 2.30
N HIS A 202 20.96 3.44 2.47
CA HIS A 202 20.56 2.13 3.01
C HIS A 202 20.11 1.15 1.94
N GLN A 203 20.33 1.45 0.65
CA GLN A 203 19.96 0.59 -0.49
C GLN A 203 18.47 0.26 -0.52
N VAL A 204 17.63 1.22 -0.14
CA VAL A 204 16.17 1.14 -0.19
C VAL A 204 15.68 1.84 -1.46
N THR A 205 14.83 1.19 -2.23
CA THR A 205 14.21 1.79 -3.42
C THR A 205 13.03 2.66 -3.01
N LEU A 206 13.10 3.95 -3.36
CA LEU A 206 12.03 4.92 -3.12
C LEU A 206 11.24 5.16 -4.40
N HIS A 207 9.96 4.84 -4.37
CA HIS A 207 9.01 5.13 -5.44
C HIS A 207 8.13 6.31 -5.05
N LEU A 208 8.07 7.33 -5.89
CA LEU A 208 7.11 8.43 -5.80
C LEU A 208 6.21 8.40 -7.03
N ALA A 209 4.90 8.41 -6.83
CA ALA A 209 3.92 8.38 -7.90
C ALA A 209 2.69 9.23 -7.58
N SER A 210 2.04 9.72 -8.61
CA SER A 210 0.71 10.31 -8.50
C SER A 210 -0.28 9.29 -7.97
N MET A 211 -1.13 9.73 -7.04
CA MET A 211 -2.17 8.86 -6.50
C MET A 211 -3.23 8.58 -7.56
N SER A 212 -3.59 7.31 -7.75
CA SER A 212 -4.68 6.96 -8.64
C SER A 212 -6.00 7.61 -8.19
N MET A 213 -6.91 7.88 -9.15
CA MET A 213 -8.21 8.48 -8.85
C MET A 213 -8.98 7.67 -7.79
N GLY A 214 -9.00 6.33 -7.90
CA GLY A 214 -9.65 5.46 -6.91
C GLY A 214 -9.11 5.66 -5.50
N ASN A 215 -7.79 5.80 -5.37
CA ASN A 215 -7.15 6.06 -4.09
C ASN A 215 -7.38 7.49 -3.59
N ALA A 216 -7.35 8.49 -4.48
CA ALA A 216 -7.65 9.88 -4.12
C ALA A 216 -9.09 10.07 -3.63
N LEU A 217 -10.05 9.29 -4.15
CA LEU A 217 -11.43 9.27 -3.66
C LEU A 217 -11.58 8.74 -2.22
N LEU A 218 -10.59 7.99 -1.72
CA LEU A 218 -10.60 7.48 -0.34
C LEU A 218 -10.03 8.48 0.68
N VAL A 219 -9.03 9.27 0.28
CA VAL A 219 -8.30 10.15 1.22
C VAL A 219 -8.44 11.64 0.93
N GLY A 220 -8.98 11.98 -0.23
CA GLY A 220 -9.15 13.35 -0.68
C GLY A 220 -7.99 13.88 -1.54
N ARG A 221 -8.29 14.95 -2.28
CA ARG A 221 -7.31 15.70 -3.07
C ARG A 221 -6.26 16.32 -2.15
N GLY A 222 -5.01 16.33 -2.57
CA GLY A 222 -3.89 16.88 -1.81
C GLY A 222 -3.39 15.97 -0.67
N ALA A 223 -3.99 14.79 -0.47
CA ALA A 223 -3.52 13.85 0.54
C ALA A 223 -2.19 13.19 0.15
N LEU A 224 -1.33 12.96 1.15
CA LEU A 224 -0.08 12.24 1.01
C LEU A 224 -0.17 10.87 1.69
N ARG A 225 0.50 9.87 1.10
CA ARG A 225 0.71 8.54 1.68
C ARG A 225 2.16 8.13 1.57
N VAL A 226 2.64 7.48 2.59
CA VAL A 226 3.97 6.88 2.64
C VAL A 226 3.85 5.46 3.20
N ASP A 227 4.31 4.49 2.45
CA ASP A 227 4.23 3.07 2.77
C ASP A 227 5.64 2.47 2.92
N PRO A 228 6.21 2.41 4.12
CA PRO A 228 7.39 1.63 4.40
C PRO A 228 7.01 0.19 4.77
N PHE A 229 7.87 -0.78 4.44
CA PHE A 229 7.86 -2.08 5.08
C PHE A 229 8.56 -1.99 6.43
N ALA A 230 7.83 -1.64 7.47
CA ALA A 230 8.40 -1.53 8.80
C ALA A 230 8.70 -2.91 9.39
N LEU A 231 9.91 -3.09 9.96
CA LEU A 231 10.18 -4.23 10.83
C LEU A 231 9.24 -4.19 12.03
N HIS A 232 8.60 -5.34 12.33
CA HIS A 232 7.85 -5.49 13.57
C HIS A 232 8.87 -5.65 14.71
N VAL A 233 9.21 -4.54 15.37
CA VAL A 233 9.88 -4.61 16.66
C VAL A 233 8.76 -4.95 17.65
N GLY A 234 8.65 -6.25 18.00
CA GLY A 234 7.76 -6.67 19.07
C GLY A 234 8.14 -5.95 20.36
N HIS A 235 7.18 -5.28 20.97
CA HIS A 235 7.23 -4.87 22.37
C HIS A 235 6.43 -5.87 23.18
#